data_42d0a9fd8af512b6317edb9aa925fd94
#
_entry.id   42d0a9fd8af512b6317edb9aa925fd94
#
_cell.length_a   1.000
_cell.length_b   1.000
_cell.length_c   1.000
_cell.angle_alpha   90.00
_cell.angle_beta   90.00
_cell.angle_gamma   90.00
#
_symmetry.space_group_name_H-M   'P 1'
#
loop_
_entity.id
_entity.type
_entity.pdbx_description
1 polymer ?
#
loop_
_entity_poly.entity_id
_entity_poly.type
_entity_poly.pdbx_seq_one_letter_code
_entity_poly.pdbx_strand_id
1 'polypeptide(L)'
;FAGIYHSTQRLLRTRLFSDLLGRIHFWGWQLIILCAAITLPLGFTQGKEYAELEWPIDILITLVWVVFAINFFGTLYKRREKHMYVAIWFYIATIVTVAILHIVNSIAIPFSFMKSYTVWAGMQDALVQWWYGHNAVAFFLTTPFLGLMYYYVPKVVNAPIYSYRLSIIHFWALVFIYIWAGPHHLLYTSLPDWLQTLGMIFSIMLWAPSWGGMINGLLTFKGRWSSVRHEPIWKFFIAALTFYGMATFEGPLLSIKSVSALGHYTDWIIGHVHGGALGWNGFLIFGMLYYLIPKLWNTQLYSKKLAEQHFWLGLVGIVLYYVSMVVAGVTQGMMW
;
A
#
# COMPACT_ATOMS: atom_id res chain seq x y z
N PHE A 1 4.06 9.65 -2.86
CA PHE A 1 4.19 10.91 -2.10
C PHE A 1 3.71 12.14 -2.88
N ALA A 2 4.08 12.33 -4.15
CA ALA A 2 3.65 13.48 -4.96
C ALA A 2 2.13 13.62 -5.01
N GLY A 3 1.40 12.52 -5.23
CA GLY A 3 -0.05 12.49 -5.21
C GLY A 3 -0.65 12.87 -3.86
N ILE A 4 -0.03 12.43 -2.76
CA ILE A 4 -0.44 12.80 -1.39
C ILE A 4 -0.25 14.31 -1.18
N TYR A 5 0.91 14.86 -1.47
CA TYR A 5 1.16 16.30 -1.34
C TYR A 5 0.20 17.13 -2.20
N HIS A 6 -0.04 16.70 -3.44
CA HIS A 6 -0.98 17.40 -4.32
C HIS A 6 -2.40 17.38 -3.76
N SER A 7 -2.93 16.19 -3.44
CA SER A 7 -4.31 16.04 -2.96
C SER A 7 -4.52 16.71 -1.60
N THR A 8 -3.53 16.63 -0.70
CA THR A 8 -3.57 17.32 0.60
C THR A 8 -3.73 18.83 0.44
N GLN A 9 -2.91 19.48 -0.39
CA GLN A 9 -3.02 20.90 -0.65
C GLN A 9 -4.39 21.30 -1.21
N ARG A 10 -4.91 20.48 -2.13
CA ARG A 10 -6.22 20.75 -2.76
C ARG A 10 -7.39 20.56 -1.80
N LEU A 11 -7.36 19.48 -1.02
CA LEU A 11 -8.42 19.19 -0.03
C LEU A 11 -8.42 20.17 1.13
N LEU A 12 -7.25 20.60 1.59
CA LEU A 12 -7.09 21.51 2.72
C LEU A 12 -7.09 22.99 2.30
N ARG A 13 -7.18 23.28 1.00
CA ARG A 13 -7.16 24.63 0.40
C ARG A 13 -5.99 25.48 0.90
N THR A 14 -4.81 24.89 1.04
CA THR A 14 -3.60 25.56 1.51
C THR A 14 -2.36 25.01 0.80
N ARG A 15 -1.27 25.76 0.78
CA ARG A 15 0.02 25.31 0.29
C ARG A 15 0.69 24.39 1.33
N LEU A 16 1.67 23.61 0.89
CA LEU A 16 2.52 22.84 1.81
C LEU A 16 3.10 23.75 2.90
N PHE A 17 3.26 23.18 4.08
CA PHE A 17 3.85 23.87 5.23
C PHE A 17 5.23 24.44 4.89
N SER A 18 6.06 23.65 4.21
CA SER A 18 7.40 24.04 3.82
C SER A 18 7.83 23.33 2.52
N ASP A 19 8.20 24.15 1.51
CA ASP A 19 8.77 23.63 0.27
C ASP A 19 10.18 23.01 0.51
N LEU A 20 10.94 23.56 1.49
CA LEU A 20 12.23 23.00 1.88
C LEU A 20 12.08 21.58 2.44
N LEU A 21 11.15 21.34 3.35
CA LEU A 21 10.88 20.00 3.88
C LEU A 21 10.42 19.05 2.76
N GLY A 22 9.65 19.54 1.79
CA GLY A 22 9.29 18.76 0.60
C GLY A 22 10.50 18.31 -0.23
N ARG A 23 11.50 19.20 -0.41
CA ARG A 23 12.76 18.88 -1.11
C ARG A 23 13.63 17.90 -0.30
N ILE A 24 13.76 18.11 1.01
CA ILE A 24 14.50 17.20 1.90
C ILE A 24 13.86 15.81 1.87
N HIS A 25 12.52 15.71 1.93
CA HIS A 25 11.81 14.46 1.82
C HIS A 25 12.10 13.74 0.49
N PHE A 26 12.03 14.46 -0.63
CA PHE A 26 12.31 13.88 -1.95
C PHE A 26 13.75 13.37 -2.07
N TRP A 27 14.74 14.20 -1.76
CA TRP A 27 16.15 13.82 -1.89
C TRP A 27 16.58 12.80 -0.82
N GLY A 28 15.99 12.85 0.37
CA GLY A 28 16.18 11.84 1.41
C GLY A 28 15.78 10.45 0.94
N TRP A 29 14.65 10.31 0.26
CA TRP A 29 14.24 9.04 -0.35
C TRP A 29 15.17 8.61 -1.48
N GLN A 30 15.67 9.53 -2.33
CA GLN A 30 16.66 9.17 -3.34
C GLN A 30 17.94 8.63 -2.71
N LEU A 31 18.40 9.25 -1.62
CA LEU A 31 19.55 8.77 -0.86
C LEU A 31 19.33 7.39 -0.25
N ILE A 32 18.16 7.15 0.36
CA ILE A 32 17.80 5.82 0.91
C ILE A 32 17.82 4.76 -0.18
N ILE A 33 17.23 5.03 -1.34
CA ILE A 33 17.20 4.10 -2.48
C ILE A 33 18.62 3.81 -2.97
N LEU A 34 19.48 4.82 -3.07
CA LEU A 34 20.88 4.66 -3.45
C LEU A 34 21.63 3.80 -2.43
N CYS A 35 21.44 4.06 -1.12
CA CYS A 35 22.05 3.25 -0.07
C CYS A 35 21.60 1.78 -0.16
N ALA A 36 20.29 1.53 -0.35
CA ALA A 36 19.75 0.18 -0.53
C ALA A 36 20.36 -0.52 -1.77
N ALA A 37 20.44 0.19 -2.91
CA ALA A 37 21.00 -0.35 -4.14
C ALA A 37 22.49 -0.72 -4.03
N ILE A 38 23.21 -0.11 -3.09
CA ILE A 38 24.63 -0.43 -2.81
C ILE A 38 24.73 -1.52 -1.76
N THR A 39 24.04 -1.39 -0.63
CA THR A 39 24.26 -2.24 0.55
C THR A 39 23.69 -3.64 0.39
N LEU A 40 22.49 -3.78 -0.20
CA LEU A 40 21.87 -5.09 -0.37
C LEU A 40 22.69 -6.04 -1.28
N PRO A 41 23.17 -5.63 -2.47
CA PRO A 41 24.04 -6.49 -3.29
C PRO A 41 25.38 -6.82 -2.63
N LEU A 42 25.88 -5.97 -1.73
CA LEU A 42 27.10 -6.21 -0.97
C LEU A 42 26.87 -7.13 0.25
N GLY A 43 25.64 -7.59 0.49
CA GLY A 43 25.32 -8.48 1.59
C GLY A 43 25.16 -7.79 2.96
N PHE A 44 25.10 -6.47 3.00
CA PHE A 44 24.76 -5.72 4.23
C PHE A 44 23.25 -5.71 4.40
N THR A 45 22.73 -6.74 5.04
CA THR A 45 21.30 -6.97 5.18
C THR A 45 20.96 -7.63 6.50
N GLN A 46 19.77 -7.34 7.01
CA GLN A 46 19.13 -8.06 8.12
C GLN A 46 18.27 -9.21 7.57
N GLY A 47 17.94 -10.19 8.42
CA GLY A 47 17.06 -11.31 8.07
C GLY A 47 15.56 -11.00 8.26
N LYS A 48 15.16 -9.73 8.21
CA LYS A 48 13.76 -9.30 8.40
C LYS A 48 13.13 -8.96 7.05
N GLU A 49 12.12 -9.71 6.65
CA GLU A 49 11.40 -9.49 5.39
C GLU A 49 10.72 -8.11 5.38
N TYR A 50 10.89 -7.34 4.32
CA TYR A 50 10.49 -5.94 4.16
C TYR A 50 11.22 -4.93 5.06
N ALA A 51 12.23 -5.36 5.80
CA ALA A 51 13.05 -4.52 6.67
C ALA A 51 14.52 -5.00 6.66
N GLU A 52 15.02 -5.29 5.47
CA GLU A 52 16.34 -5.87 5.24
C GLU A 52 17.48 -4.88 5.46
N LEU A 53 17.20 -3.57 5.48
CA LEU A 53 18.22 -2.52 5.58
C LEU A 53 18.83 -2.48 7.00
N GLU A 54 20.12 -2.18 7.07
CA GLU A 54 20.83 -2.08 8.35
C GLU A 54 20.60 -0.74 9.07
N TRP A 55 20.81 -0.73 10.36
CA TRP A 55 20.48 0.33 11.31
C TRP A 55 20.81 1.78 10.88
N PRO A 56 21.93 2.10 10.18
CA PRO A 56 22.16 3.48 9.76
C PRO A 56 21.14 3.97 8.75
N ILE A 57 20.69 3.06 7.86
CA ILE A 57 19.68 3.37 6.85
C ILE A 57 18.30 3.43 7.48
N ASP A 58 18.00 2.58 8.47
CA ASP A 58 16.77 2.64 9.25
C ASP A 58 16.59 3.98 9.97
N ILE A 59 17.67 4.52 10.54
CA ILE A 59 17.68 5.86 11.11
C ILE A 59 17.41 6.91 10.04
N LEU A 60 18.02 6.80 8.88
CA LEU A 60 17.79 7.73 7.77
C LEU A 60 16.31 7.68 7.30
N ILE A 61 15.73 6.48 7.19
CA ILE A 61 14.31 6.29 6.87
C ILE A 61 13.44 7.01 7.92
N THR A 62 13.74 6.80 9.20
CA THR A 62 13.03 7.46 10.30
C THR A 62 13.09 8.98 10.18
N LEU A 63 14.26 9.56 9.94
CA LEU A 63 14.44 11.01 9.80
C LEU A 63 13.66 11.56 8.61
N VAL A 64 13.73 10.90 7.46
CA VAL A 64 13.00 11.30 6.24
C VAL A 64 11.50 11.18 6.46
N TRP A 65 11.04 10.17 7.21
CA TRP A 65 9.63 10.01 7.56
C TRP A 65 9.14 11.13 8.51
N VAL A 66 9.96 11.51 9.49
CA VAL A 66 9.67 12.64 10.38
C VAL A 66 9.56 13.95 9.59
N VAL A 67 10.44 14.18 8.62
CA VAL A 67 10.35 15.34 7.71
C VAL A 67 9.02 15.35 6.95
N PHE A 68 8.60 14.19 6.43
CA PHE A 68 7.31 14.02 5.78
C PHE A 68 6.15 14.34 6.73
N ALA A 69 6.20 13.77 7.95
CA ALA A 69 5.18 13.99 8.97
C ALA A 69 5.05 15.47 9.36
N ILE A 70 6.16 16.16 9.62
CA ILE A 70 6.16 17.59 9.95
C ILE A 70 5.54 18.39 8.81
N ASN A 71 5.92 18.12 7.57
CA ASN A 71 5.40 18.87 6.42
C ASN A 71 3.89 18.60 6.21
N PHE A 72 3.45 17.36 6.36
CA PHE A 72 2.04 17.01 6.24
C PHE A 72 1.19 17.60 7.38
N PHE A 73 1.57 17.37 8.64
CA PHE A 73 0.81 17.87 9.79
C PHE A 73 0.85 19.38 9.91
N GLY A 74 1.98 20.01 9.55
CA GLY A 74 2.06 21.48 9.42
C GLY A 74 1.12 22.01 8.36
N THR A 75 0.96 21.32 7.23
CA THR A 75 -0.03 21.66 6.19
C THR A 75 -1.46 21.48 6.72
N LEU A 76 -1.71 20.40 7.45
CA LEU A 76 -3.00 20.14 8.09
C LEU A 76 -3.36 21.22 9.13
N TYR A 77 -2.38 21.65 9.91
CA TYR A 77 -2.56 22.74 10.89
C TYR A 77 -2.95 24.08 10.21
N LYS A 78 -2.33 24.39 9.07
CA LYS A 78 -2.60 25.60 8.27
C LYS A 78 -3.84 25.50 7.38
N ARG A 79 -4.64 24.44 7.48
CA ARG A 79 -5.79 24.21 6.61
C ARG A 79 -6.80 25.35 6.68
N ARG A 80 -7.39 25.66 5.53
CA ARG A 80 -8.51 26.61 5.42
C ARG A 80 -9.86 25.89 5.32
N GLU A 81 -9.85 24.60 5.00
CA GLU A 81 -11.05 23.76 5.00
C GLU A 81 -11.24 23.15 6.39
N LYS A 82 -12.42 23.36 6.99
CA LYS A 82 -12.71 22.87 8.35
C LYS A 82 -12.93 21.35 8.36
N HIS A 83 -13.62 20.82 7.36
CA HIS A 83 -13.94 19.40 7.26
C HIS A 83 -12.81 18.63 6.59
N MET A 84 -12.37 17.56 7.25
CA MET A 84 -11.38 16.66 6.69
C MET A 84 -12.08 15.57 5.87
N TYR A 85 -11.83 15.57 4.58
CA TYR A 85 -12.29 14.50 3.68
C TYR A 85 -11.58 13.19 3.99
N VAL A 86 -12.25 12.05 3.76
CA VAL A 86 -11.75 10.72 4.11
C VAL A 86 -10.34 10.41 3.60
N ALA A 87 -9.94 10.94 2.45
CA ALA A 87 -8.57 10.80 1.93
C ALA A 87 -7.51 11.29 2.93
N ILE A 88 -7.77 12.41 3.62
CA ILE A 88 -6.85 12.94 4.65
C ILE A 88 -6.75 11.99 5.83
N TRP A 89 -7.84 11.32 6.22
CA TRP A 89 -7.82 10.33 7.29
C TRP A 89 -6.91 9.16 6.94
N PHE A 90 -6.99 8.65 5.72
CA PHE A 90 -6.11 7.60 5.22
C PHE A 90 -4.64 8.02 5.25
N TYR A 91 -4.32 9.27 4.88
CA TYR A 91 -2.95 9.78 4.95
C TYR A 91 -2.44 9.92 6.39
N ILE A 92 -3.28 10.38 7.32
CA ILE A 92 -2.94 10.43 8.74
C ILE A 92 -2.64 9.03 9.26
N ALA A 93 -3.50 8.05 8.98
CA ALA A 93 -3.30 6.65 9.37
C ALA A 93 -1.98 6.11 8.81
N THR A 94 -1.67 6.39 7.54
CA THR A 94 -0.39 6.03 6.91
C THR A 94 0.79 6.59 7.71
N ILE A 95 0.82 7.89 7.93
CA ILE A 95 2.00 8.56 8.51
C ILE A 95 2.26 8.10 9.93
N VAL A 96 1.21 8.03 10.75
CA VAL A 96 1.33 7.65 12.16
C VAL A 96 1.69 6.18 12.31
N THR A 97 0.94 5.31 11.63
CA THR A 97 1.12 3.87 11.81
C THR A 97 2.45 3.39 11.27
N VAL A 98 2.85 3.82 10.06
CA VAL A 98 4.15 3.42 9.48
C VAL A 98 5.33 3.89 10.33
N ALA A 99 5.25 5.09 10.93
CA ALA A 99 6.29 5.54 11.86
C ALA A 99 6.47 4.57 13.05
N ILE A 100 5.35 4.18 13.68
CA ILE A 100 5.37 3.26 14.83
C ILE A 100 5.87 1.88 14.40
N LEU A 101 5.36 1.35 13.29
CA LEU A 101 5.74 0.04 12.75
C LEU A 101 7.23 -0.02 12.47
N HIS A 102 7.76 0.96 11.75
CA HIS A 102 9.18 1.01 11.38
C HIS A 102 10.07 1.11 12.63
N ILE A 103 9.79 2.05 13.53
CA ILE A 103 10.60 2.24 14.75
C ILE A 103 10.62 0.96 15.58
N VAL A 104 9.45 0.37 15.87
CA VAL A 104 9.38 -0.83 16.74
C VAL A 104 10.07 -2.03 16.11
N ASN A 105 9.91 -2.25 14.81
CA ASN A 105 10.52 -3.39 14.12
C ASN A 105 12.05 -3.23 13.93
N SER A 106 12.53 -1.98 13.76
CA SER A 106 13.94 -1.70 13.50
C SER A 106 14.76 -1.42 14.76
N ILE A 107 14.20 -1.61 15.98
CA ILE A 107 14.99 -1.50 17.20
C ILE A 107 16.04 -2.62 17.21
N ALA A 108 17.31 -2.22 17.18
CA ALA A 108 18.44 -3.13 17.10
C ALA A 108 19.61 -2.64 17.96
N ILE A 109 20.48 -3.55 18.32
CA ILE A 109 21.74 -3.28 19.02
C ILE A 109 22.84 -3.24 17.96
N PRO A 110 23.44 -2.07 17.64
CA PRO A 110 24.54 -1.98 16.69
C PRO A 110 25.77 -2.75 17.17
N PHE A 111 26.31 -3.62 16.32
CA PHE A 111 27.56 -4.31 16.55
C PHE A 111 28.74 -3.64 15.79
N SER A 112 28.46 -3.21 14.56
CA SER A 112 29.40 -2.41 13.74
C SER A 112 28.61 -1.43 12.86
N PHE A 113 29.30 -0.64 12.04
CA PHE A 113 28.66 0.36 11.17
C PHE A 113 27.54 -0.19 10.27
N MET A 114 27.71 -1.41 9.76
CA MET A 114 26.72 -2.04 8.86
C MET A 114 26.33 -3.43 9.36
N LYS A 115 26.25 -3.61 10.69
CA LYS A 115 25.77 -4.84 11.33
C LYS A 115 25.11 -4.55 12.66
N SER A 116 23.93 -5.10 12.83
CA SER A 116 23.17 -5.02 14.08
C SER A 116 22.47 -6.34 14.39
N TYR A 117 21.95 -6.45 15.59
CA TYR A 117 21.14 -7.55 16.06
C TYR A 117 19.83 -7.01 16.64
N THR A 118 18.72 -7.66 16.30
CA THR A 118 17.40 -7.28 16.85
C THR A 118 17.38 -7.36 18.37
N VAL A 119 16.61 -6.49 19.03
CA VAL A 119 16.34 -6.58 20.46
C VAL A 119 15.30 -7.65 20.78
N TRP A 120 14.55 -8.09 19.81
CA TRP A 120 13.51 -9.11 19.93
C TRP A 120 14.12 -10.50 19.79
N ALA A 121 13.62 -11.49 20.52
CA ALA A 121 14.19 -12.83 20.55
C ALA A 121 13.18 -13.91 20.13
N GLY A 122 13.65 -14.89 19.37
CA GLY A 122 12.90 -16.08 18.99
C GLY A 122 11.55 -15.78 18.32
N MET A 123 10.49 -16.42 18.79
CA MET A 123 9.14 -16.25 18.21
C MET A 123 8.60 -14.83 18.38
N GLN A 124 9.06 -14.09 19.39
CA GLN A 124 8.70 -12.69 19.58
C GLN A 124 9.26 -11.81 18.45
N ASP A 125 10.48 -12.07 17.97
CA ASP A 125 11.05 -11.37 16.83
C ASP A 125 10.22 -11.61 15.56
N ALA A 126 9.84 -12.85 15.31
CA ALA A 126 8.96 -13.21 14.17
C ALA A 126 7.60 -12.53 14.27
N LEU A 127 7.02 -12.46 15.48
CA LEU A 127 5.73 -11.80 15.70
C LEU A 127 5.81 -10.28 15.48
N VAL A 128 6.86 -9.62 15.96
CA VAL A 128 7.09 -8.18 15.75
C VAL A 128 7.36 -7.91 14.27
N GLN A 129 8.18 -8.74 13.63
CA GLN A 129 8.49 -8.61 12.20
C GLN A 129 7.23 -8.75 11.34
N TRP A 130 6.33 -9.69 11.64
CA TRP A 130 5.10 -9.82 10.87
C TRP A 130 3.97 -8.90 11.33
N TRP A 131 4.01 -8.39 12.55
CA TRP A 131 3.20 -7.22 12.89
C TRP A 131 3.60 -6.01 12.04
N TYR A 132 4.92 -5.79 11.84
CA TYR A 132 5.42 -4.79 10.91
C TYR A 132 5.08 -5.15 9.46
N GLY A 133 5.47 -6.32 8.97
CA GLY A 133 5.37 -6.69 7.55
C GLY A 133 3.92 -6.67 7.04
N HIS A 134 2.99 -7.28 7.79
CA HIS A 134 1.57 -7.26 7.45
C HIS A 134 1.00 -5.84 7.48
N ASN A 135 1.32 -5.06 8.51
CA ASN A 135 0.82 -3.71 8.63
C ASN A 135 1.54 -2.71 7.69
N ALA A 136 2.75 -2.99 7.24
CA ALA A 136 3.41 -2.20 6.20
C ALA A 136 2.64 -2.29 4.87
N VAL A 137 2.19 -3.48 4.45
CA VAL A 137 1.34 -3.59 3.26
C VAL A 137 -0.01 -2.91 3.45
N ALA A 138 -0.53 -2.85 4.69
CA ALA A 138 -1.74 -2.11 5.02
C ALA A 138 -1.56 -0.59 4.96
N PHE A 139 -0.55 -0.08 5.68
CA PHE A 139 -0.43 1.35 5.96
C PHE A 139 0.59 2.07 5.08
N PHE A 140 1.40 1.36 4.32
CA PHE A 140 2.28 1.94 3.30
C PHE A 140 1.82 1.62 1.87
N LEU A 141 1.28 0.43 1.61
CA LEU A 141 0.85 0.00 0.27
C LEU A 141 -0.68 0.03 0.07
N THR A 142 -1.48 0.19 1.11
CA THR A 142 -2.95 0.23 0.98
C THR A 142 -3.55 1.56 1.39
N THR A 143 -3.38 2.02 2.63
CA THR A 143 -4.07 3.24 3.09
C THR A 143 -3.71 4.50 2.30
N PRO A 144 -2.46 4.79 1.90
CA PRO A 144 -2.18 5.98 1.11
C PRO A 144 -2.79 5.88 -0.29
N PHE A 145 -2.82 4.70 -0.88
CA PHE A 145 -3.44 4.48 -2.19
C PHE A 145 -4.97 4.59 -2.13
N LEU A 146 -5.59 4.16 -1.04
CA LEU A 146 -7.01 4.41 -0.79
C LEU A 146 -7.30 5.91 -0.67
N GLY A 147 -6.46 6.66 0.03
CA GLY A 147 -6.54 8.11 0.05
C GLY A 147 -6.44 8.73 -1.35
N LEU A 148 -5.50 8.25 -2.18
CA LEU A 148 -5.39 8.66 -3.58
C LEU A 148 -6.63 8.26 -4.39
N MET A 149 -7.13 7.04 -4.21
CA MET A 149 -8.36 6.57 -4.87
C MET A 149 -9.54 7.48 -4.54
N TYR A 150 -9.79 7.75 -3.26
CA TYR A 150 -10.89 8.62 -2.84
C TYR A 150 -10.76 10.06 -3.35
N TYR A 151 -9.55 10.53 -3.65
CA TYR A 151 -9.34 11.83 -4.27
C TYR A 151 -9.44 11.79 -5.81
N TYR A 152 -8.70 10.87 -6.47
CA TYR A 152 -8.55 10.93 -7.92
C TYR A 152 -9.73 10.32 -8.68
N VAL A 153 -10.34 9.23 -8.20
CA VAL A 153 -11.49 8.61 -8.88
C VAL A 153 -12.64 9.60 -9.04
N PRO A 154 -13.11 10.30 -7.98
CA PRO A 154 -14.13 11.33 -8.13
C PRO A 154 -13.74 12.46 -9.08
N LYS A 155 -12.46 12.84 -9.09
CA LYS A 155 -11.95 13.91 -9.97
C LYS A 155 -11.90 13.50 -11.43
N VAL A 156 -11.48 12.27 -11.71
CA VAL A 156 -11.39 11.72 -13.08
C VAL A 156 -12.79 11.55 -13.67
N VAL A 157 -13.71 11.04 -12.87
CA VAL A 157 -15.10 10.77 -13.30
C VAL A 157 -15.96 12.04 -13.29
N ASN A 158 -15.48 13.12 -12.66
CA ASN A 158 -16.23 14.35 -12.40
C ASN A 158 -17.57 14.06 -11.68
N ALA A 159 -17.52 13.28 -10.62
CA ALA A 159 -18.66 12.91 -9.78
C ALA A 159 -18.22 12.79 -8.32
N PRO A 160 -19.13 12.99 -7.35
CA PRO A 160 -18.84 12.67 -5.96
C PRO A 160 -18.62 11.15 -5.81
N ILE A 161 -17.89 10.75 -4.74
CA ILE A 161 -17.81 9.33 -4.37
C ILE A 161 -19.22 8.77 -4.16
N TYR A 162 -19.48 7.55 -4.60
CA TYR A 162 -20.83 6.95 -4.60
C TYR A 162 -21.50 7.01 -3.22
N SER A 163 -20.78 6.64 -2.18
CA SER A 163 -21.27 6.72 -0.80
C SER A 163 -20.21 7.20 0.16
N TYR A 164 -20.39 8.40 0.71
CA TYR A 164 -19.48 8.92 1.73
C TYR A 164 -19.60 8.17 3.05
N ARG A 165 -20.79 7.68 3.39
CA ARG A 165 -21.00 6.81 4.59
C ARG A 165 -20.20 5.53 4.48
N LEU A 166 -20.21 4.89 3.31
CA LEU A 166 -19.44 3.67 3.06
C LEU A 166 -17.93 3.95 3.16
N SER A 167 -17.45 5.12 2.75
CA SER A 167 -16.04 5.49 2.90
C SER A 167 -15.63 5.66 4.37
N ILE A 168 -16.52 6.14 5.23
CA ILE A 168 -16.29 6.24 6.68
C ILE A 168 -16.20 4.84 7.30
N ILE A 169 -17.13 3.96 6.97
CA ILE A 169 -17.13 2.57 7.43
C ILE A 169 -15.88 1.85 6.95
N HIS A 170 -15.54 2.01 5.67
CA HIS A 170 -14.32 1.45 5.10
C HIS A 170 -13.08 1.89 5.87
N PHE A 171 -12.93 3.19 6.14
CA PHE A 171 -11.75 3.70 6.86
C PHE A 171 -11.64 3.09 8.27
N TRP A 172 -12.66 3.26 9.09
CA TRP A 172 -12.58 2.85 10.50
C TRP A 172 -12.50 1.34 10.66
N ALA A 173 -13.30 0.58 9.91
CA ALA A 173 -13.26 -0.88 9.98
C ALA A 173 -11.92 -1.42 9.46
N LEU A 174 -11.42 -0.91 8.33
CA LEU A 174 -10.14 -1.34 7.78
C LEU A 174 -8.99 -1.09 8.75
N VAL A 175 -8.82 0.16 9.20
CA VAL A 175 -7.70 0.56 10.06
C VAL A 175 -7.72 -0.20 11.39
N PHE A 176 -8.89 -0.37 11.99
CA PHE A 176 -9.01 -1.03 13.28
C PHE A 176 -8.80 -2.55 13.21
N ILE A 177 -9.33 -3.20 12.18
CA ILE A 177 -9.25 -4.66 12.02
C ILE A 177 -7.86 -5.08 11.53
N TYR A 178 -7.27 -4.33 10.61
CA TYR A 178 -6.04 -4.71 9.90
C TYR A 178 -4.86 -4.95 10.84
N ILE A 179 -4.74 -4.13 11.88
CA ILE A 179 -3.58 -4.12 12.78
C ILE A 179 -3.40 -5.45 13.54
N TRP A 180 -4.46 -6.26 13.65
CA TRP A 180 -4.46 -7.53 14.39
C TRP A 180 -4.25 -8.76 13.50
N ALA A 181 -4.25 -8.62 12.20
CA ALA A 181 -4.25 -9.74 11.28
C ALA A 181 -2.85 -10.34 11.04
N GLY A 182 -1.77 -9.66 11.45
CA GLY A 182 -0.37 -10.06 11.22
C GLY A 182 -0.02 -11.52 11.57
N PRO A 183 -0.52 -12.11 12.67
CA PRO A 183 -0.21 -13.49 13.02
C PRO A 183 -0.60 -14.55 11.98
N HIS A 184 -1.42 -14.23 10.99
CA HIS A 184 -1.71 -15.14 9.88
C HIS A 184 -0.48 -15.49 9.03
N HIS A 185 0.58 -14.68 9.06
CA HIS A 185 1.85 -15.02 8.41
C HIS A 185 2.66 -16.09 9.17
N LEU A 186 2.25 -16.41 10.40
CA LEU A 186 2.93 -17.35 11.27
C LEU A 186 2.10 -18.60 11.55
N LEU A 187 1.20 -18.96 10.64
CA LEU A 187 0.45 -20.21 10.71
C LEU A 187 1.42 -21.39 10.61
N TYR A 188 1.14 -22.45 11.37
CA TYR A 188 1.96 -23.67 11.46
C TYR A 188 3.40 -23.44 11.96
N THR A 189 3.63 -22.35 12.68
CA THR A 189 4.89 -22.10 13.39
C THR A 189 4.74 -22.39 14.90
N SER A 190 5.79 -22.13 15.67
CA SER A 190 5.75 -22.23 17.14
C SER A 190 4.99 -21.09 17.84
N LEU A 191 4.34 -20.18 17.10
CA LEU A 191 3.43 -19.18 17.67
C LEU A 191 2.25 -19.89 18.35
N PRO A 192 1.80 -19.47 19.55
CA PRO A 192 0.62 -20.06 20.17
C PRO A 192 -0.60 -20.11 19.26
N ASP A 193 -1.31 -21.25 19.24
CA ASP A 193 -2.39 -21.49 18.28
C ASP A 193 -3.53 -20.47 18.37
N TRP A 194 -3.82 -19.98 19.57
CA TRP A 194 -4.83 -18.94 19.72
C TRP A 194 -4.47 -17.61 19.02
N LEU A 195 -3.18 -17.24 18.95
CA LEU A 195 -2.72 -16.07 18.21
C LEU A 195 -2.82 -16.30 16.68
N GLN A 196 -2.48 -17.52 16.21
CA GLN A 196 -2.65 -17.90 14.82
C GLN A 196 -4.12 -17.82 14.40
N THR A 197 -5.01 -18.33 15.24
CA THR A 197 -6.47 -18.29 15.04
C THR A 197 -6.99 -16.84 15.05
N LEU A 198 -6.50 -16.01 15.98
CA LEU A 198 -6.85 -14.59 16.03
C LEU A 198 -6.45 -13.87 14.73
N GLY A 199 -5.22 -14.10 14.23
CA GLY A 199 -4.77 -13.56 12.96
C GLY A 199 -5.66 -13.97 11.78
N MET A 200 -6.06 -15.24 11.72
CA MET A 200 -7.01 -15.75 10.73
C MET A 200 -8.37 -15.03 10.81
N ILE A 201 -8.96 -14.93 12.01
CA ILE A 201 -10.27 -14.30 12.20
C ILE A 201 -10.25 -12.84 11.76
N PHE A 202 -9.27 -12.06 12.21
CA PHE A 202 -9.16 -10.66 11.82
C PHE A 202 -8.91 -10.50 10.32
N SER A 203 -8.18 -11.40 9.70
CA SER A 203 -7.98 -11.42 8.25
C SER A 203 -9.27 -11.66 7.49
N ILE A 204 -10.09 -12.62 7.91
CA ILE A 204 -11.41 -12.88 7.30
C ILE A 204 -12.33 -11.66 7.47
N MET A 205 -12.31 -11.02 8.64
CA MET A 205 -13.10 -9.80 8.90
C MET A 205 -12.73 -8.63 7.96
N LEU A 206 -11.48 -8.55 7.49
CA LEU A 206 -11.03 -7.52 6.56
C LEU A 206 -11.72 -7.57 5.19
N TRP A 207 -12.29 -8.68 4.83
CA TRP A 207 -13.00 -8.83 3.57
C TRP A 207 -14.12 -7.79 3.41
N ALA A 208 -14.94 -7.63 4.44
CA ALA A 208 -16.09 -6.72 4.41
C ALA A 208 -15.71 -5.25 4.15
N PRO A 209 -14.82 -4.60 4.92
CA PRO A 209 -14.44 -3.22 4.65
C PRO A 209 -13.71 -3.05 3.31
N SER A 210 -12.84 -3.97 2.94
CA SER A 210 -12.05 -3.86 1.70
C SER A 210 -12.96 -3.92 0.47
N TRP A 211 -13.90 -4.86 0.42
CA TRP A 211 -14.88 -4.94 -0.66
C TRP A 211 -15.87 -3.77 -0.63
N GLY A 212 -16.22 -3.27 0.55
CA GLY A 212 -16.95 -2.02 0.68
C GLY A 212 -16.25 -0.85 -0.02
N GLY A 213 -14.93 -0.74 0.15
CA GLY A 213 -14.10 0.26 -0.53
C GLY A 213 -14.02 0.06 -2.05
N MET A 214 -13.80 -1.18 -2.50
CA MET A 214 -13.81 -1.53 -3.93
C MET A 214 -15.15 -1.18 -4.59
N ILE A 215 -16.25 -1.63 -4.01
CA ILE A 215 -17.60 -1.39 -4.53
C ILE A 215 -17.88 0.11 -4.59
N ASN A 216 -17.53 0.84 -3.53
CA ASN A 216 -17.71 2.30 -3.49
C ASN A 216 -16.94 3.01 -4.61
N GLY A 217 -15.70 2.61 -4.86
CA GLY A 217 -14.88 3.12 -5.95
C GLY A 217 -15.48 2.80 -7.32
N LEU A 218 -15.84 1.55 -7.58
CA LEU A 218 -16.42 1.12 -8.86
C LEU A 218 -17.80 1.76 -9.12
N LEU A 219 -18.67 1.85 -8.11
CA LEU A 219 -19.98 2.49 -8.24
C LEU A 219 -19.88 4.01 -8.45
N THR A 220 -18.74 4.63 -8.18
CA THR A 220 -18.51 6.03 -8.54
C THR A 220 -18.53 6.25 -10.06
N PHE A 221 -18.28 5.20 -10.86
CA PHE A 221 -18.45 5.21 -12.33
C PHE A 221 -19.90 4.96 -12.81
N LYS A 222 -20.85 4.74 -11.90
CA LYS A 222 -22.25 4.45 -12.24
C LYS A 222 -22.82 5.50 -13.22
N GLY A 223 -23.47 5.02 -14.26
CA GLY A 223 -24.06 5.85 -15.31
C GLY A 223 -23.03 6.42 -16.34
N ARG A 224 -21.74 6.05 -16.22
CA ARG A 224 -20.67 6.55 -17.11
C ARG A 224 -19.82 5.43 -17.71
N TRP A 225 -20.24 4.19 -17.62
CA TRP A 225 -19.47 3.03 -18.12
C TRP A 225 -19.19 3.06 -19.62
N SER A 226 -20.05 3.70 -20.43
CA SER A 226 -19.80 3.87 -21.86
C SER A 226 -18.54 4.68 -22.15
N SER A 227 -18.19 5.63 -21.30
CA SER A 227 -16.98 6.46 -21.44
C SER A 227 -15.68 5.69 -21.22
N VAL A 228 -15.72 4.56 -20.52
CA VAL A 228 -14.54 3.69 -20.28
C VAL A 228 -13.91 3.22 -21.59
N ARG A 229 -14.71 3.02 -22.63
CA ARG A 229 -14.22 2.59 -23.95
C ARG A 229 -13.26 3.60 -24.57
N HIS A 230 -13.45 4.89 -24.32
CA HIS A 230 -12.76 5.99 -24.99
C HIS A 230 -11.76 6.74 -24.10
N GLU A 231 -11.79 6.47 -22.78
CA GLU A 231 -10.95 7.15 -21.80
C GLU A 231 -9.97 6.17 -21.13
N PRO A 232 -8.72 6.06 -21.61
CA PRO A 232 -7.75 5.10 -21.09
C PRO A 232 -7.44 5.30 -19.62
N ILE A 233 -7.45 6.55 -19.10
CA ILE A 233 -7.22 6.86 -17.70
C ILE A 233 -8.24 6.15 -16.80
N TRP A 234 -9.50 6.07 -17.22
CA TRP A 234 -10.55 5.38 -16.45
C TRP A 234 -10.28 3.89 -16.32
N LYS A 235 -9.73 3.26 -17.38
CA LYS A 235 -9.37 1.84 -17.38
C LYS A 235 -8.34 1.52 -16.31
N PHE A 236 -7.34 2.39 -16.13
CA PHE A 236 -6.34 2.23 -15.07
C PHE A 236 -6.97 2.23 -13.68
N PHE A 237 -7.88 3.15 -13.39
CA PHE A 237 -8.55 3.20 -12.09
C PHE A 237 -9.50 2.02 -11.86
N ILE A 238 -10.24 1.60 -12.89
CA ILE A 238 -11.14 0.45 -12.79
C ILE A 238 -10.33 -0.84 -12.58
N ALA A 239 -9.27 -1.05 -13.34
CA ALA A 239 -8.38 -2.20 -13.16
C ALA A 239 -7.76 -2.19 -11.76
N ALA A 240 -7.26 -1.05 -11.29
CA ALA A 240 -6.74 -0.92 -9.94
C ALA A 240 -7.76 -1.34 -8.88
N LEU A 241 -8.98 -0.84 -8.95
CA LEU A 241 -10.06 -1.20 -8.03
C LEU A 241 -10.43 -2.70 -8.10
N THR A 242 -10.42 -3.28 -9.30
CA THR A 242 -10.66 -4.71 -9.49
C THR A 242 -9.55 -5.54 -8.85
N PHE A 243 -8.29 -5.21 -9.08
CA PHE A 243 -7.15 -5.87 -8.43
C PHE A 243 -7.14 -5.67 -6.91
N TYR A 244 -7.56 -4.49 -6.42
CA TYR A 244 -7.76 -4.28 -4.98
C TYR A 244 -8.77 -5.28 -4.41
N GLY A 245 -9.91 -5.45 -5.07
CA GLY A 245 -10.91 -6.43 -4.66
C GLY A 245 -10.40 -7.87 -4.74
N MET A 246 -9.65 -8.22 -5.77
CA MET A 246 -9.04 -9.56 -5.91
C MET A 246 -8.02 -9.82 -4.80
N ALA A 247 -7.06 -8.93 -4.61
CA ALA A 247 -6.03 -9.08 -3.58
C ALA A 247 -6.61 -9.13 -2.17
N THR A 248 -7.62 -8.31 -1.88
CA THR A 248 -8.29 -8.31 -0.57
C THR A 248 -9.34 -9.40 -0.38
N PHE A 249 -9.66 -10.17 -1.42
CA PHE A 249 -10.33 -11.47 -1.30
C PHE A 249 -9.32 -12.58 -1.01
N GLU A 250 -8.25 -12.61 -1.77
CA GLU A 250 -7.25 -13.68 -1.73
C GLU A 250 -6.44 -13.67 -0.42
N GLY A 251 -6.11 -12.48 0.13
CA GLY A 251 -5.43 -12.36 1.43
C GLY A 251 -6.17 -13.07 2.56
N PRO A 252 -7.45 -12.74 2.81
CA PRO A 252 -8.31 -13.49 3.74
C PRO A 252 -8.43 -14.98 3.42
N LEU A 253 -8.53 -15.37 2.16
CA LEU A 253 -8.57 -16.76 1.74
C LEU A 253 -7.30 -17.50 2.15
N LEU A 254 -6.13 -16.97 1.86
CA LEU A 254 -4.82 -17.51 2.22
C LEU A 254 -4.55 -17.50 3.73
N SER A 255 -5.29 -16.70 4.52
CA SER A 255 -5.21 -16.71 5.98
C SER A 255 -5.96 -17.86 6.64
N ILE A 256 -6.85 -18.54 5.93
CA ILE A 256 -7.57 -19.72 6.42
C ILE A 256 -6.57 -20.86 6.57
N LYS A 257 -6.47 -21.47 7.77
CA LYS A 257 -5.45 -22.48 8.08
C LYS A 257 -5.36 -23.58 7.03
N SER A 258 -6.47 -24.16 6.59
CA SER A 258 -6.48 -25.23 5.57
C SER A 258 -6.00 -24.77 4.19
N VAL A 259 -6.30 -23.54 3.81
CA VAL A 259 -5.84 -22.95 2.54
C VAL A 259 -4.36 -22.56 2.65
N SER A 260 -3.98 -21.99 3.80
CA SER A 260 -2.57 -21.65 4.09
C SER A 260 -1.67 -22.88 4.06
N ALA A 261 -2.16 -24.03 4.54
CA ALA A 261 -1.39 -25.30 4.45
C ALA A 261 -1.03 -25.66 3.01
N LEU A 262 -1.87 -25.32 2.04
CA LEU A 262 -1.61 -25.53 0.62
C LEU A 262 -0.75 -24.41 0.01
N GLY A 263 -1.00 -23.17 0.38
CA GLY A 263 -0.45 -21.99 -0.31
C GLY A 263 0.83 -21.41 0.31
N HIS A 264 1.05 -21.59 1.61
CA HIS A 264 2.18 -20.98 2.31
C HIS A 264 3.52 -21.53 1.78
N TYR A 265 4.49 -20.67 1.58
CA TYR A 265 5.81 -20.95 0.98
C TYR A 265 5.78 -21.39 -0.50
N THR A 266 4.67 -21.20 -1.19
CA THR A 266 4.54 -21.46 -2.62
C THR A 266 4.51 -20.18 -3.45
N ASP A 267 4.66 -20.32 -4.78
CA ASP A 267 4.53 -19.21 -5.73
C ASP A 267 3.15 -18.52 -5.69
N TRP A 268 2.13 -19.16 -5.13
CA TRP A 268 0.83 -18.53 -4.94
C TRP A 268 0.91 -17.25 -4.09
N ILE A 269 1.73 -17.25 -3.03
CA ILE A 269 1.95 -16.06 -2.19
C ILE A 269 2.59 -14.93 -3.02
N ILE A 270 3.53 -15.27 -3.89
CA ILE A 270 4.18 -14.31 -4.81
C ILE A 270 3.16 -13.73 -5.79
N GLY A 271 2.29 -14.59 -6.35
CA GLY A 271 1.16 -14.14 -7.20
C GLY A 271 0.24 -13.17 -6.49
N HIS A 272 -0.17 -13.51 -5.27
CA HIS A 272 -1.02 -12.66 -4.43
C HIS A 272 -0.41 -11.26 -4.20
N VAL A 273 0.83 -11.20 -3.74
CA VAL A 273 1.51 -9.93 -3.44
C VAL A 273 1.62 -9.06 -4.70
N HIS A 274 1.98 -9.64 -5.85
CA HIS A 274 2.14 -8.88 -7.09
C HIS A 274 0.80 -8.50 -7.74
N GLY A 275 -0.26 -9.27 -7.52
CA GLY A 275 -1.63 -8.84 -7.83
C GLY A 275 -2.00 -7.54 -7.09
N GLY A 276 -1.60 -7.41 -5.83
CA GLY A 276 -1.71 -6.18 -5.05
C GLY A 276 -0.74 -5.08 -5.51
N ALA A 277 0.57 -5.36 -5.52
CA ALA A 277 1.59 -4.34 -5.77
C ALA A 277 1.56 -3.80 -7.20
N LEU A 278 1.43 -4.65 -8.21
CA LEU A 278 1.40 -4.25 -9.61
C LEU A 278 -0.03 -3.94 -10.08
N GLY A 279 -0.98 -4.79 -9.73
CA GLY A 279 -2.37 -4.64 -10.14
C GLY A 279 -3.07 -3.47 -9.44
N TRP A 280 -3.10 -3.44 -8.11
CA TRP A 280 -3.73 -2.36 -7.37
C TRP A 280 -2.90 -1.08 -7.40
N ASN A 281 -1.71 -1.10 -6.83
CA ASN A 281 -0.89 0.10 -6.66
C ASN A 281 -0.35 0.61 -7.99
N GLY A 282 0.15 -0.27 -8.85
CA GLY A 282 0.73 0.11 -10.15
C GLY A 282 -0.29 0.81 -11.05
N PHE A 283 -1.44 0.22 -11.28
CA PHE A 283 -2.48 0.84 -12.12
C PHE A 283 -3.02 2.13 -11.51
N LEU A 284 -3.18 2.21 -10.19
CA LEU A 284 -3.63 3.45 -9.54
C LEU A 284 -2.62 4.59 -9.77
N ILE A 285 -1.32 4.30 -9.63
CA ILE A 285 -0.25 5.28 -9.86
C ILE A 285 -0.25 5.75 -11.31
N PHE A 286 -0.31 4.84 -12.28
CA PHE A 286 -0.32 5.22 -13.69
C PHE A 286 -1.57 6.03 -14.04
N GLY A 287 -2.74 5.64 -13.58
CA GLY A 287 -3.96 6.42 -13.74
C GLY A 287 -3.83 7.83 -13.15
N MET A 288 -3.27 7.93 -11.94
CA MET A 288 -2.97 9.20 -11.29
C MET A 288 -1.98 10.05 -12.10
N LEU A 289 -0.87 9.48 -12.57
CA LEU A 289 0.15 10.20 -13.34
C LEU A 289 -0.42 10.74 -14.66
N TYR A 290 -1.14 9.91 -15.41
CA TYR A 290 -1.80 10.33 -16.64
C TYR A 290 -2.83 11.43 -16.44
N TYR A 291 -3.49 11.47 -15.28
CA TYR A 291 -4.41 12.54 -14.93
C TYR A 291 -3.69 13.79 -14.42
N LEU A 292 -2.67 13.63 -13.58
CA LEU A 292 -2.06 14.72 -12.82
C LEU A 292 -1.03 15.50 -13.64
N ILE A 293 -0.14 14.80 -14.38
CA ILE A 293 0.96 15.45 -15.09
C ILE A 293 0.45 16.49 -16.10
N PRO A 294 -0.51 16.18 -16.98
CA PRO A 294 -1.02 17.20 -17.90
C PRO A 294 -1.59 18.42 -17.21
N LYS A 295 -2.23 18.25 -16.06
CA LYS A 295 -2.79 19.36 -15.27
C LYS A 295 -1.74 20.22 -14.59
N LEU A 296 -0.64 19.62 -14.12
CA LEU A 296 0.46 20.36 -13.48
C LEU A 296 1.22 21.23 -14.49
N TRP A 297 1.40 20.74 -15.70
CA TRP A 297 2.12 21.44 -16.78
C TRP A 297 1.23 22.19 -17.76
N ASN A 298 -0.09 22.23 -17.48
CA ASN A 298 -1.09 22.85 -18.37
C ASN A 298 -0.95 22.37 -19.83
N THR A 299 -0.84 21.07 -20.01
CA THR A 299 -0.65 20.40 -21.29
C THR A 299 -1.64 19.25 -21.47
N GLN A 300 -1.56 18.54 -22.58
CA GLN A 300 -2.35 17.34 -22.87
C GLN A 300 -1.43 16.11 -22.87
N LEU A 301 -2.03 14.92 -22.77
CA LEU A 301 -1.29 13.67 -23.00
C LEU A 301 -0.74 13.67 -24.42
N TYR A 302 0.52 13.28 -24.57
CA TYR A 302 1.19 13.15 -25.86
C TYR A 302 0.39 12.26 -26.83
N SER A 303 -0.11 11.12 -26.32
CA SER A 303 -0.90 10.20 -27.15
C SER A 303 -1.85 9.37 -26.29
N LYS A 304 -3.14 9.50 -26.50
CA LYS A 304 -4.15 8.60 -25.92
C LYS A 304 -3.98 7.15 -26.38
N LYS A 305 -3.52 6.94 -27.63
CA LYS A 305 -3.29 5.60 -28.20
C LYS A 305 -2.16 4.89 -27.45
N LEU A 306 -1.06 5.58 -27.15
CA LEU A 306 0.04 5.00 -26.35
C LEU A 306 -0.40 4.70 -24.92
N ALA A 307 -1.22 5.55 -24.30
CA ALA A 307 -1.79 5.29 -22.99
C ALA A 307 -2.70 4.05 -22.99
N GLU A 308 -3.49 3.87 -24.05
CA GLU A 308 -4.31 2.67 -24.26
C GLU A 308 -3.46 1.40 -24.44
N GLN A 309 -2.41 1.48 -25.26
CA GLN A 309 -1.46 0.37 -25.45
C GLN A 309 -0.75 0.02 -24.14
N HIS A 310 -0.29 1.01 -23.38
CA HIS A 310 0.32 0.81 -22.05
C HIS A 310 -0.64 0.09 -21.11
N PHE A 311 -1.92 0.51 -21.08
CA PHE A 311 -2.93 -0.16 -20.28
C PHE A 311 -3.06 -1.65 -20.62
N TRP A 312 -3.26 -1.98 -21.90
CA TRP A 312 -3.50 -3.36 -22.31
C TRP A 312 -2.26 -4.24 -22.16
N LEU A 313 -1.08 -3.76 -22.52
CA LEU A 313 0.17 -4.50 -22.30
C LEU A 313 0.43 -4.74 -20.83
N GLY A 314 0.24 -3.73 -19.97
CA GLY A 314 0.37 -3.86 -18.53
C GLY A 314 -0.64 -4.85 -17.95
N LEU A 315 -1.92 -4.75 -18.37
CA LEU A 315 -2.97 -5.66 -17.88
C LEU A 315 -2.69 -7.11 -18.25
N VAL A 316 -2.37 -7.37 -19.52
CA VAL A 316 -2.05 -8.73 -19.99
C VAL A 316 -0.82 -9.27 -19.27
N GLY A 317 0.25 -8.45 -19.13
CA GLY A 317 1.46 -8.86 -18.43
C GLY A 317 1.20 -9.23 -16.97
N ILE A 318 0.45 -8.42 -16.23
CA ILE A 318 0.13 -8.69 -14.83
C ILE A 318 -0.78 -9.92 -14.70
N VAL A 319 -1.78 -10.07 -15.56
CA VAL A 319 -2.69 -11.24 -15.53
C VAL A 319 -1.91 -12.52 -15.83
N LEU A 320 -1.03 -12.52 -16.82
CA LEU A 320 -0.19 -13.68 -17.13
C LEU A 320 0.73 -14.04 -15.96
N TYR A 321 1.38 -13.03 -15.37
CA TYR A 321 2.22 -13.23 -14.19
C TYR A 321 1.42 -13.83 -13.02
N TYR A 322 0.29 -13.22 -12.67
CA TYR A 322 -0.57 -13.66 -11.58
C TYR A 322 -1.06 -15.10 -11.79
N VAL A 323 -1.61 -15.40 -12.96
CA VAL A 323 -2.15 -16.74 -13.25
C VAL A 323 -1.05 -17.80 -13.21
N SER A 324 0.13 -17.51 -13.80
CA SER A 324 1.25 -18.47 -13.77
C SER A 324 1.73 -18.76 -12.35
N MET A 325 1.84 -17.74 -11.50
CA MET A 325 2.24 -17.91 -10.10
C MET A 325 1.19 -18.67 -9.28
N VAL A 326 -0.10 -18.39 -9.47
CA VAL A 326 -1.16 -19.13 -8.78
C VAL A 326 -1.20 -20.59 -9.20
N VAL A 327 -1.12 -20.88 -10.50
CA VAL A 327 -1.10 -22.27 -11.02
C VAL A 327 0.14 -23.02 -10.52
N ALA A 328 1.32 -22.39 -10.59
CA ALA A 328 2.55 -22.98 -10.07
C ALA A 328 2.44 -23.22 -8.56
N GLY A 329 1.99 -22.23 -7.80
CA GLY A 329 1.90 -22.32 -6.35
C GLY A 329 0.90 -23.37 -5.85
N VAL A 330 -0.28 -23.47 -6.48
CA VAL A 330 -1.25 -24.53 -6.16
C VAL A 330 -0.65 -25.90 -6.48
N THR A 331 0.01 -26.03 -7.63
CA THR A 331 0.68 -27.31 -8.02
C THR A 331 1.77 -27.68 -7.01
N GLN A 332 2.62 -26.72 -6.62
CA GLN A 332 3.64 -26.92 -5.58
C GLN A 332 3.03 -27.40 -4.27
N GLY A 333 1.98 -26.74 -3.78
CA GLY A 333 1.31 -27.12 -2.54
C GLY A 333 0.64 -28.50 -2.59
N MET A 334 0.18 -28.92 -3.76
CA MET A 334 -0.39 -30.27 -3.95
C MET A 334 0.68 -31.38 -4.04
N MET A 335 1.93 -31.02 -4.31
CA MET A 335 3.06 -31.95 -4.41
C MET A 335 3.75 -32.20 -3.06
N TRP A 336 3.48 -31.39 -2.06
CA TRP A 336 4.03 -31.50 -0.70
C TRP A 336 3.11 -32.33 0.19
#